data_16eff755ec7ea6ba917ee70ec1b5fb05
#
_entry.id   16eff755ec7ea6ba917ee70ec1b5fb05
#
_cell.length_a   1.000
_cell.length_b   1.000
_cell.length_c   1.000
_cell.angle_alpha   90.00
_cell.angle_beta   90.00
_cell.angle_gamma   90.00
#
_symmetry.space_group_name_H-M   'P 1'
#
loop_
_entity.id
_entity.type
_entity.pdbx_description
1 polymer ?
#
loop_
_entity_poly.entity_id
_entity_poly.type
_entity_poly.pdbx_seq_one_letter_code
_entity_poly.pdbx_strand_id
1 'polypeptide(L)'
;LPPMLYAIIASGGGVVSVSIEEMFKAGLLPGLLLVGMTAWWGIRQGPKLGEAGRQPFVWAEAKAALWGAKWELLVPVVALGSLFGGFATPVEAAALTAAYTLVVVSVLHRDLRSLRDLWRVISECGLLMGGVLLILGVALGFTHYLVDAEIPDLAVAWATSTIHSKWLFLLGLNLVLLVVGGLVEIYAAIVVMVPLIVPLGEAFGLSPLHLGIIFLANMELGFLAPPVGLNLLLASYRFKKPMSEVTRVSLPMLAVMVIGVLLITYVPWLTTWLPSVWP
;
A
#
# COMPACT_ATOMS: atom_id res chain seq x y z
N LEU A 1 -1.82 -7.55 -0.05
CA LEU A 1 -0.87 -8.27 0.83
C LEU A 1 -0.31 -7.40 1.96
N PRO A 2 0.27 -6.17 1.72
CA PRO A 2 0.87 -5.38 2.79
C PRO A 2 -0.05 -5.07 3.98
N PRO A 3 -1.33 -4.65 3.80
CA PRO A 3 -2.24 -4.41 4.93
C PRO A 3 -2.50 -5.66 5.76
N MET A 4 -2.63 -6.82 5.11
CA MET A 4 -2.82 -8.11 5.79
C MET A 4 -1.61 -8.47 6.64
N LEU A 5 -0.40 -8.30 6.06
CA LEU A 5 0.84 -8.60 6.75
C LEU A 5 1.05 -7.68 7.95
N TYR A 6 0.78 -6.38 7.78
CA TYR A 6 0.81 -5.45 8.89
C TYR A 6 -0.12 -5.88 10.02
N ALA A 7 -1.38 -6.21 9.70
CA ALA A 7 -2.36 -6.64 10.69
C ALA A 7 -1.89 -7.89 11.46
N ILE A 8 -1.33 -8.88 10.77
CA ILE A 8 -0.82 -10.12 11.39
C ILE A 8 0.34 -9.83 12.34
N ILE A 9 1.32 -9.03 11.91
CA ILE A 9 2.51 -8.74 12.71
C ILE A 9 2.18 -7.80 13.87
N ALA A 10 1.35 -6.79 13.67
CA ALA A 10 0.90 -5.89 14.73
C ALA A 10 0.11 -6.64 15.82
N SER A 11 -0.68 -7.66 15.43
CA SER A 11 -1.43 -8.51 16.37
C SER A 11 -0.55 -9.55 17.05
N GLY A 12 0.58 -9.93 16.49
CA GLY A 12 1.50 -10.94 17.04
C GLY A 12 2.19 -10.53 18.33
N GLY A 13 2.25 -9.23 18.64
CA GLY A 13 2.77 -8.69 19.90
C GLY A 13 1.83 -8.80 21.12
N GLY A 14 0.63 -9.35 20.94
CA GLY A 14 -0.28 -9.71 22.04
C GLY A 14 -1.02 -8.54 22.72
N VAL A 15 -0.79 -7.29 22.34
CA VAL A 15 -1.35 -6.11 23.03
C VAL A 15 -2.64 -5.62 22.35
N VAL A 16 -2.74 -5.66 21.03
CA VAL A 16 -3.95 -5.21 20.29
C VAL A 16 -4.15 -6.05 19.03
N SER A 17 -5.38 -6.54 18.82
CA SER A 17 -5.75 -7.22 17.58
C SER A 17 -6.23 -6.21 16.55
N VAL A 18 -5.46 -6.03 15.47
CA VAL A 18 -5.91 -5.27 14.30
C VAL A 18 -6.52 -6.24 13.30
N SER A 19 -7.80 -6.06 12.99
CA SER A 19 -8.48 -6.88 11.99
C SER A 19 -7.99 -6.53 10.57
N ILE A 20 -7.83 -7.56 9.73
CA ILE A 20 -7.51 -7.37 8.31
C ILE A 20 -8.60 -6.53 7.62
N GLU A 21 -9.86 -6.79 7.96
CA GLU A 21 -11.00 -6.07 7.40
C GLU A 21 -10.99 -4.59 7.78
N GLU A 22 -10.73 -4.29 9.06
CA GLU A 22 -10.59 -2.90 9.52
C GLU A 22 -9.45 -2.17 8.82
N MET A 23 -8.33 -2.84 8.56
CA MET A 23 -7.21 -2.26 7.79
C MET A 23 -7.62 -1.88 6.37
N PHE A 24 -8.40 -2.73 5.69
CA PHE A 24 -8.91 -2.39 4.35
C PHE A 24 -9.90 -1.23 4.39
N LYS A 25 -10.84 -1.22 5.34
CA LYS A 25 -11.79 -0.11 5.53
C LYS A 25 -11.05 1.19 5.85
N ALA A 26 -10.09 1.14 6.78
CA ALA A 26 -9.30 2.31 7.18
C ALA A 26 -8.45 2.89 6.03
N GLY A 27 -8.02 2.04 5.09
CA GLY A 27 -7.21 2.45 3.94
C GLY A 27 -7.99 3.08 2.78
N LEU A 28 -9.32 2.92 2.72
CA LEU A 28 -10.12 3.39 1.57
C LEU A 28 -10.09 4.91 1.40
N LEU A 29 -10.40 5.68 2.44
CA LEU A 29 -10.41 7.15 2.36
C LEU A 29 -9.00 7.73 2.11
N PRO A 30 -7.95 7.30 2.84
CA PRO A 30 -6.58 7.68 2.53
C PRO A 30 -6.17 7.34 1.10
N GLY A 31 -6.51 6.15 0.61
CA GLY A 31 -6.23 5.73 -0.76
C GLY A 31 -6.91 6.63 -1.79
N LEU A 32 -8.19 6.92 -1.61
CA LEU A 32 -8.94 7.84 -2.49
C LEU A 32 -8.36 9.27 -2.45
N LEU A 33 -7.93 9.74 -1.29
CA LEU A 33 -7.26 11.04 -1.15
C LEU A 33 -5.98 11.08 -1.99
N LEU A 34 -5.10 10.08 -1.86
CA LEU A 34 -3.84 10.04 -2.59
C LEU A 34 -4.06 9.90 -4.11
N VAL A 35 -5.01 9.07 -4.53
CA VAL A 35 -5.42 8.94 -5.95
C VAL A 35 -5.95 10.26 -6.47
N GLY A 36 -6.82 10.93 -5.72
CA GLY A 36 -7.37 12.23 -6.08
C GLY A 36 -6.30 13.32 -6.23
N MET A 37 -5.33 13.36 -5.31
CA MET A 37 -4.20 14.30 -5.35
C MET A 37 -3.29 14.03 -6.55
N THR A 38 -3.01 12.77 -6.84
CA THR A 38 -2.21 12.35 -8.00
C THR A 38 -2.91 12.71 -9.31
N ALA A 39 -4.22 12.42 -9.40
CA ALA A 39 -5.03 12.76 -10.57
C ALA A 39 -5.10 14.28 -10.78
N TRP A 40 -5.33 15.04 -9.72
CA TRP A 40 -5.33 16.50 -9.77
C TRP A 40 -3.99 17.07 -10.26
N TRP A 41 -2.87 16.53 -9.73
CA TRP A 41 -1.54 16.90 -10.19
C TRP A 41 -1.35 16.58 -11.68
N GLY A 42 -1.70 15.36 -12.11
CA GLY A 42 -1.61 14.92 -13.49
C GLY A 42 -2.41 15.82 -14.44
N ILE A 43 -3.62 16.22 -14.06
CA ILE A 43 -4.46 17.15 -14.86
C ILE A 43 -3.78 18.51 -14.99
N ARG A 44 -3.14 19.02 -13.93
CA ARG A 44 -2.43 20.31 -13.96
C ARG A 44 -1.18 20.30 -14.78
N GLN A 45 -0.48 19.17 -14.83
CA GLN A 45 0.76 19.00 -15.61
C GLN A 45 0.48 18.57 -17.06
N GLY A 46 -0.76 18.17 -17.33
CA GLY A 46 -1.18 17.83 -18.68
C GLY A 46 -0.76 18.94 -19.64
N PRO A 47 -0.16 18.62 -20.82
CA PRO A 47 0.32 19.64 -21.71
C PRO A 47 -0.81 20.61 -22.03
N LYS A 48 -0.51 21.90 -21.96
CA LYS A 48 -1.31 22.94 -22.60
C LYS A 48 -1.16 22.76 -24.10
N LEU A 49 -1.64 21.62 -24.59
CA LEU A 49 -1.70 21.34 -26.01
C LEU A 49 -2.56 22.43 -26.62
N GLY A 50 -2.01 23.14 -27.57
CA GLY A 50 -2.77 24.06 -28.41
C GLY A 50 -3.97 23.32 -29.00
N GLU A 51 -4.98 24.05 -29.45
CA GLU A 51 -6.26 23.52 -29.90
C GLU A 51 -6.20 22.32 -30.87
N ALA A 52 -5.08 22.15 -31.59
CA ALA A 52 -4.83 21.03 -32.49
C ALA A 52 -4.55 19.66 -31.81
N GLY A 53 -4.34 19.59 -30.51
CA GLY A 53 -4.02 18.36 -29.78
C GLY A 53 -5.09 17.87 -28.80
N ARG A 54 -6.14 18.64 -28.54
CA ARG A 54 -7.27 18.23 -27.69
C ARG A 54 -8.25 17.42 -28.52
N GLN A 55 -8.25 16.12 -28.32
CA GLN A 55 -9.40 15.33 -28.77
C GLN A 55 -10.58 15.64 -27.85
N PRO A 56 -11.75 16.02 -28.39
CA PRO A 56 -12.94 16.25 -27.58
C PRO A 56 -13.31 14.94 -26.85
N PHE A 57 -13.78 15.07 -25.62
CA PHE A 57 -14.30 13.92 -24.87
C PHE A 57 -15.56 13.38 -25.58
N VAL A 58 -15.46 12.16 -26.08
CA VAL A 58 -16.57 11.49 -26.77
C VAL A 58 -17.17 10.44 -25.85
N TRP A 59 -18.39 10.67 -25.38
CA TRP A 59 -19.10 9.74 -24.50
C TRP A 59 -19.25 8.33 -25.10
N ALA A 60 -19.40 8.23 -26.40
CA ALA A 60 -19.53 6.95 -27.10
C ALA A 60 -18.25 6.11 -26.95
N GLU A 61 -17.07 6.75 -27.09
CA GLU A 61 -15.77 6.08 -26.91
C GLU A 61 -15.55 5.68 -25.46
N ALA A 62 -15.85 6.58 -24.51
CA ALA A 62 -15.76 6.27 -23.09
C ALA A 62 -16.65 5.10 -22.68
N LYS A 63 -17.91 5.06 -23.17
CA LYS A 63 -18.83 3.96 -22.93
C LYS A 63 -18.35 2.66 -23.60
N ALA A 64 -17.83 2.73 -24.81
CA ALA A 64 -17.27 1.56 -25.49
C ALA A 64 -16.03 1.02 -24.76
N ALA A 65 -15.14 1.88 -24.26
CA ALA A 65 -13.98 1.50 -23.47
C ALA A 65 -14.40 0.86 -22.13
N LEU A 66 -15.35 1.47 -21.41
CA LEU A 66 -15.91 0.90 -20.19
C LEU A 66 -16.56 -0.47 -20.43
N TRP A 67 -17.28 -0.61 -21.53
CA TRP A 67 -17.90 -1.88 -21.89
C TRP A 67 -16.87 -2.94 -22.29
N GLY A 68 -15.78 -2.51 -22.96
CA GLY A 68 -14.65 -3.38 -23.29
C GLY A 68 -13.92 -3.89 -22.04
N ALA A 69 -13.68 -2.99 -21.07
CA ALA A 69 -12.97 -3.29 -19.83
C ALA A 69 -13.87 -3.75 -18.66
N LYS A 70 -15.13 -4.09 -18.91
CA LYS A 70 -16.10 -4.43 -17.85
C LYS A 70 -15.67 -5.59 -16.96
N TRP A 71 -15.02 -6.58 -17.54
CA TRP A 71 -14.59 -7.76 -16.80
C TRP A 71 -13.43 -7.48 -15.87
N GLU A 72 -12.49 -6.66 -16.31
CA GLU A 72 -11.36 -6.20 -15.50
C GLU A 72 -11.84 -5.26 -14.39
N LEU A 73 -12.80 -4.38 -14.68
CA LEU A 73 -13.41 -3.48 -13.72
C LEU A 73 -14.22 -4.21 -12.64
N LEU A 74 -14.71 -5.42 -12.95
CA LEU A 74 -15.39 -6.26 -11.97
C LEU A 74 -14.42 -6.94 -10.98
N VAL A 75 -13.13 -7.06 -11.28
CA VAL A 75 -12.15 -7.67 -10.35
C VAL A 75 -12.15 -7.01 -8.97
N PRO A 76 -11.95 -5.68 -8.85
CA PRO A 76 -12.04 -5.02 -7.55
C PRO A 76 -13.45 -5.09 -6.92
N VAL A 77 -14.51 -5.13 -7.74
CA VAL A 77 -15.88 -5.27 -7.23
C VAL A 77 -16.09 -6.66 -6.62
N VAL A 78 -15.59 -7.72 -7.26
CA VAL A 78 -15.63 -9.08 -6.70
C VAL A 78 -14.81 -9.16 -5.41
N ALA A 79 -13.60 -8.62 -5.40
CA ALA A 79 -12.72 -8.65 -4.25
C ALA A 79 -13.30 -7.89 -3.04
N LEU A 80 -13.65 -6.62 -3.24
CA LEU A 80 -14.14 -5.76 -2.16
C LEU A 80 -15.61 -6.07 -1.81
N GLY A 81 -16.41 -6.40 -2.80
CA GLY A 81 -17.82 -6.76 -2.60
C GLY A 81 -18.00 -8.06 -1.83
N SER A 82 -17.15 -9.08 -2.06
CA SER A 82 -17.19 -10.32 -1.27
C SER A 82 -16.71 -10.09 0.17
N LEU A 83 -15.68 -9.27 0.35
CA LEU A 83 -15.11 -8.94 1.66
C LEU A 83 -16.07 -8.06 2.48
N PHE A 84 -16.46 -6.91 1.94
CA PHE A 84 -17.27 -5.93 2.67
C PHE A 84 -18.78 -6.27 2.71
N GLY A 85 -19.23 -7.14 1.82
CA GLY A 85 -20.60 -7.69 1.85
C GLY A 85 -20.80 -8.75 2.94
N GLY A 86 -19.75 -9.15 3.65
CA GLY A 86 -19.82 -10.18 4.68
C GLY A 86 -20.03 -11.60 4.13
N PHE A 87 -19.88 -11.80 2.80
CA PHE A 87 -20.09 -13.09 2.15
C PHE A 87 -18.88 -14.01 2.23
N ALA A 88 -17.70 -13.45 2.46
CA ALA A 88 -16.45 -14.20 2.45
C ALA A 88 -15.43 -13.63 3.43
N THR A 89 -14.64 -14.49 4.04
CA THR A 89 -13.43 -14.10 4.77
C THR A 89 -12.38 -13.53 3.81
N PRO A 90 -11.37 -12.80 4.27
CA PRO A 90 -10.32 -12.25 3.41
C PRO A 90 -9.63 -13.29 2.53
N VAL A 91 -9.45 -14.52 3.04
CA VAL A 91 -8.86 -15.64 2.30
C VAL A 91 -9.79 -16.14 1.20
N GLU A 92 -11.08 -16.31 1.53
CA GLU A 92 -12.10 -16.72 0.56
C GLU A 92 -12.33 -15.64 -0.50
N ALA A 93 -12.34 -14.36 -0.14
CA ALA A 93 -12.43 -13.26 -1.10
C ALA A 93 -11.25 -13.25 -2.07
N ALA A 94 -10.05 -13.51 -1.59
CA ALA A 94 -8.86 -13.66 -2.43
C ALA A 94 -8.98 -14.87 -3.38
N ALA A 95 -9.45 -16.01 -2.88
CA ALA A 95 -9.68 -17.22 -3.69
C ALA A 95 -10.76 -17.00 -4.76
N LEU A 96 -11.89 -16.36 -4.41
CA LEU A 96 -12.95 -15.99 -5.35
C LEU A 96 -12.43 -15.04 -6.43
N THR A 97 -11.63 -14.04 -6.04
CA THR A 97 -11.04 -13.08 -6.99
C THR A 97 -10.07 -13.77 -7.94
N ALA A 98 -9.24 -14.69 -7.43
CA ALA A 98 -8.31 -15.46 -8.24
C ALA A 98 -9.07 -16.38 -9.22
N ALA A 99 -10.11 -17.08 -8.76
CA ALA A 99 -10.95 -17.93 -9.59
C ALA A 99 -11.66 -17.09 -10.66
N TYR A 100 -12.24 -15.96 -10.30
CA TYR A 100 -12.87 -15.03 -11.25
C TYR A 100 -11.87 -14.56 -12.31
N THR A 101 -10.71 -14.09 -11.90
CA THR A 101 -9.66 -13.62 -12.82
C THR A 101 -9.20 -14.74 -13.76
N LEU A 102 -9.03 -15.95 -13.23
CA LEU A 102 -8.66 -17.12 -14.05
C LEU A 102 -9.71 -17.41 -15.12
N VAL A 103 -11.00 -17.35 -14.78
CA VAL A 103 -12.09 -17.54 -15.74
C VAL A 103 -12.08 -16.43 -16.80
N VAL A 104 -11.94 -15.17 -16.42
CA VAL A 104 -11.88 -14.04 -17.35
C VAL A 104 -10.74 -14.20 -18.34
N VAL A 105 -9.53 -14.46 -17.85
CA VAL A 105 -8.32 -14.55 -18.68
C VAL A 105 -8.31 -15.81 -19.57
N SER A 106 -8.82 -16.95 -19.06
CA SER A 106 -8.79 -18.22 -19.80
C SER A 106 -9.95 -18.38 -20.78
N VAL A 107 -11.16 -17.96 -20.37
CA VAL A 107 -12.39 -18.24 -21.16
C VAL A 107 -12.82 -17.04 -22.00
N LEU A 108 -12.80 -15.83 -21.41
CA LEU A 108 -13.31 -14.62 -22.08
C LEU A 108 -12.24 -14.02 -22.99
N HIS A 109 -11.04 -13.73 -22.46
CA HIS A 109 -9.95 -13.14 -23.24
C HIS A 109 -9.14 -14.19 -24.01
N ARG A 110 -9.12 -15.43 -23.52
CA ARG A 110 -8.35 -16.54 -24.11
C ARG A 110 -6.86 -16.25 -24.23
N ASP A 111 -6.31 -15.50 -23.27
CA ASP A 111 -4.88 -15.19 -23.20
C ASP A 111 -4.09 -16.42 -22.74
N LEU A 112 -4.66 -17.22 -21.83
CA LEU A 112 -4.12 -18.52 -21.43
C LEU A 112 -4.65 -19.62 -22.38
N ARG A 113 -3.92 -19.87 -23.45
CA ARG A 113 -4.34 -20.83 -24.48
C ARG A 113 -3.87 -22.27 -24.22
N SER A 114 -2.92 -22.43 -23.32
CA SER A 114 -2.25 -23.70 -23.09
C SER A 114 -2.12 -23.99 -21.60
N LEU A 115 -2.19 -25.27 -21.22
CA LEU A 115 -1.85 -25.73 -19.88
C LEU A 115 -0.44 -25.31 -19.47
N ARG A 116 0.47 -25.14 -20.44
CA ARG A 116 1.82 -24.67 -20.20
C ARG A 116 1.86 -23.22 -19.74
N ASP A 117 1.02 -22.35 -20.30
CA ASP A 117 0.90 -20.95 -19.90
C ASP A 117 0.35 -20.85 -18.48
N LEU A 118 -0.68 -21.64 -18.18
CA LEU A 118 -1.25 -21.72 -16.84
C LEU A 118 -0.21 -22.19 -15.81
N TRP A 119 0.56 -23.25 -16.16
CA TRP A 119 1.60 -23.76 -15.28
C TRP A 119 2.72 -22.75 -15.03
N ARG A 120 3.08 -21.95 -16.04
CA ARG A 120 4.05 -20.88 -15.91
C ARG A 120 3.55 -19.80 -14.94
N VAL A 121 2.31 -19.36 -15.08
CA VAL A 121 1.71 -18.36 -14.16
C VAL A 121 1.67 -18.89 -12.73
N ILE A 122 1.23 -20.14 -12.52
CA ILE A 122 1.19 -20.76 -11.20
C ILE A 122 2.60 -20.86 -10.60
N SER A 123 3.61 -21.22 -11.41
CA SER A 123 5.01 -21.30 -10.95
C SER A 123 5.56 -19.92 -10.56
N GLU A 124 5.30 -18.89 -11.36
CA GLU A 124 5.69 -17.52 -11.05
C GLU A 124 5.03 -17.02 -9.76
N CYS A 125 3.72 -17.27 -9.58
CA CYS A 125 3.02 -16.97 -8.34
C CYS A 125 3.60 -17.76 -7.14
N GLY A 126 3.91 -19.03 -7.35
CA GLY A 126 4.51 -19.89 -6.32
C GLY A 126 5.90 -19.40 -5.87
N LEU A 127 6.72 -18.92 -6.80
CA LEU A 127 8.03 -18.31 -6.49
C LEU A 127 7.87 -17.02 -5.66
N LEU A 128 6.93 -16.13 -6.05
CA LEU A 128 6.66 -14.92 -5.29
C LEU A 128 6.15 -15.24 -3.89
N MET A 129 5.19 -16.16 -3.77
CA MET A 129 4.64 -16.57 -2.47
C MET A 129 5.69 -17.28 -1.61
N GLY A 130 6.51 -18.15 -2.20
CA GLY A 130 7.61 -18.80 -1.50
C GLY A 130 8.61 -17.81 -0.93
N GLY A 131 8.97 -16.77 -1.70
CA GLY A 131 9.82 -15.69 -1.22
C GLY A 131 9.21 -14.94 -0.04
N VAL A 132 7.94 -14.57 -0.13
CA VAL A 132 7.22 -13.87 0.96
C VAL A 132 7.12 -14.76 2.21
N LEU A 133 6.80 -16.04 2.07
CA LEU A 133 6.71 -16.97 3.21
C LEU A 133 8.08 -17.20 3.88
N LEU A 134 9.15 -17.24 3.11
CA LEU A 134 10.51 -17.34 3.64
C LEU A 134 10.88 -16.09 4.46
N ILE A 135 10.61 -14.92 3.92
CA ILE A 135 10.78 -13.65 4.63
C ILE A 135 9.97 -13.64 5.92
N LEU A 136 8.70 -14.05 5.87
CA LEU A 136 7.84 -14.16 7.05
C LEU A 136 8.39 -15.11 8.11
N GLY A 137 8.89 -16.27 7.71
CA GLY A 137 9.49 -17.25 8.63
C GLY A 137 10.69 -16.68 9.37
N VAL A 138 11.61 -16.04 8.65
CA VAL A 138 12.78 -15.37 9.26
C VAL A 138 12.34 -14.19 10.14
N ALA A 139 11.33 -13.48 9.70
CA ALA A 139 10.76 -12.33 10.38
C ALA A 139 10.20 -12.66 11.75
N LEU A 140 9.46 -13.74 11.88
CA LEU A 140 8.94 -14.20 13.17
C LEU A 140 10.07 -14.44 14.16
N GLY A 141 11.13 -15.11 13.72
CA GLY A 141 12.33 -15.31 14.55
C GLY A 141 12.99 -14.00 14.95
N PHE A 142 13.12 -13.05 14.00
CA PHE A 142 13.66 -11.73 14.29
C PHE A 142 12.80 -10.92 15.25
N THR A 143 11.48 -10.96 15.09
CA THR A 143 10.54 -10.29 16.01
C THR A 143 10.65 -10.85 17.42
N HIS A 144 10.71 -12.18 17.58
CA HIS A 144 10.93 -12.79 18.89
C HIS A 144 12.25 -12.34 19.51
N TYR A 145 13.33 -12.32 18.72
CA TYR A 145 14.61 -11.80 19.20
C TYR A 145 14.53 -10.35 19.67
N LEU A 146 13.85 -9.48 18.93
CA LEU A 146 13.68 -8.08 19.33
C LEU A 146 12.92 -7.94 20.65
N VAL A 147 11.86 -8.76 20.84
CA VAL A 147 11.06 -8.77 22.07
C VAL A 147 11.88 -9.31 23.24
N ASP A 148 12.56 -10.44 23.05
CA ASP A 148 13.40 -11.04 24.08
C ASP A 148 14.59 -10.14 24.50
N ALA A 149 15.11 -9.35 23.57
CA ALA A 149 16.16 -8.36 23.80
C ALA A 149 15.64 -7.01 24.33
N GLU A 150 14.33 -6.89 24.61
CA GLU A 150 13.67 -5.67 25.11
C GLU A 150 13.92 -4.42 24.25
N ILE A 151 14.23 -4.60 22.96
CA ILE A 151 14.52 -3.49 22.02
C ILE A 151 13.32 -2.53 21.89
N PRO A 152 12.06 -3.02 21.76
CA PRO A 152 10.89 -2.13 21.72
C PRO A 152 10.78 -1.26 22.99
N ASP A 153 10.99 -1.84 24.17
CA ASP A 153 10.90 -1.13 25.45
C ASP A 153 11.99 -0.07 25.58
N LEU A 154 13.22 -0.39 25.19
CA LEU A 154 14.30 0.56 25.13
C LEU A 154 14.02 1.72 24.17
N ALA A 155 13.44 1.41 23.00
CA ALA A 155 13.03 2.41 22.02
C ALA A 155 11.92 3.33 22.55
N VAL A 156 10.92 2.76 23.25
CA VAL A 156 9.84 3.51 23.90
C VAL A 156 10.43 4.43 25.00
N ALA A 157 11.27 3.89 25.88
CA ALA A 157 11.90 4.67 26.96
C ALA A 157 12.74 5.85 26.40
N TRP A 158 13.52 5.61 25.37
CA TRP A 158 14.29 6.65 24.70
C TRP A 158 13.41 7.70 24.04
N ALA A 159 12.40 7.27 23.29
CA ALA A 159 11.52 8.19 22.55
C ALA A 159 10.70 9.06 23.51
N THR A 160 10.12 8.47 24.56
CA THR A 160 9.31 9.21 25.55
C THR A 160 10.14 10.16 26.41
N SER A 161 11.40 9.83 26.68
CA SER A 161 12.32 10.74 27.38
C SER A 161 12.79 11.90 26.52
N THR A 162 12.88 11.72 25.20
CA THR A 162 13.45 12.71 24.26
C THR A 162 12.36 13.53 23.57
N ILE A 163 11.24 12.90 23.20
CA ILE A 163 10.14 13.50 22.44
C ILE A 163 8.94 13.71 23.36
N HIS A 164 8.63 14.96 23.68
CA HIS A 164 7.51 15.29 24.57
C HIS A 164 6.22 15.67 23.83
N SER A 165 6.24 15.65 22.49
CA SER A 165 5.11 16.03 21.65
C SER A 165 4.73 14.92 20.67
N LYS A 166 3.47 14.51 20.71
CA LYS A 166 2.88 13.59 19.74
C LYS A 166 3.10 14.04 18.28
N TRP A 167 2.98 15.35 18.03
CA TRP A 167 3.14 15.95 16.71
C TRP A 167 4.57 15.82 16.19
N LEU A 168 5.54 16.02 17.08
CA LEU A 168 6.95 15.86 16.74
C LEU A 168 7.32 14.41 16.50
N PHE A 169 6.75 13.49 17.30
CA PHE A 169 6.88 12.04 17.08
C PHE A 169 6.36 11.63 15.70
N LEU A 170 5.15 12.07 15.33
CA LEU A 170 4.55 11.76 14.03
C LEU A 170 5.39 12.32 12.87
N LEU A 171 5.95 13.51 13.00
CA LEU A 171 6.83 14.08 11.99
C LEU A 171 8.12 13.25 11.83
N GLY A 172 8.76 12.90 12.94
CA GLY A 172 9.94 12.05 12.95
C GLY A 172 9.66 10.67 12.36
N LEU A 173 8.51 10.08 12.72
CA LEU A 173 8.06 8.79 12.18
C LEU A 173 7.90 8.86 10.65
N ASN A 174 7.20 9.87 10.13
CA ASN A 174 7.04 10.05 8.68
C ASN A 174 8.40 10.17 7.97
N LEU A 175 9.34 10.92 8.54
CA LEU A 175 10.69 11.09 7.97
C LEU A 175 11.42 9.74 7.91
N VAL A 176 11.42 9.00 9.02
CA VAL A 176 12.06 7.68 9.10
C VAL A 176 11.42 6.71 8.11
N LEU A 177 10.10 6.65 8.07
CA LEU A 177 9.36 5.74 7.17
C LEU A 177 9.56 6.10 5.70
N LEU A 178 9.66 7.38 5.36
CA LEU A 178 9.97 7.80 4.00
C LEU A 178 11.36 7.35 3.56
N VAL A 179 12.36 7.48 4.45
CA VAL A 179 13.73 7.00 4.18
C VAL A 179 13.77 5.49 4.06
N VAL A 180 13.12 4.77 4.98
CA VAL A 180 13.04 3.31 4.95
C VAL A 180 12.35 2.84 3.67
N GLY A 181 11.21 3.44 3.30
CA GLY A 181 10.47 3.10 2.09
C GLY A 181 11.22 3.37 0.79
N GLY A 182 12.14 4.36 0.79
CA GLY A 182 13.02 4.61 -0.36
C GLY A 182 14.19 3.63 -0.49
N LEU A 183 14.50 2.87 0.56
CA LEU A 183 15.66 1.97 0.61
C LEU A 183 15.28 0.49 0.69
N VAL A 184 14.18 0.16 1.35
CA VAL A 184 13.80 -1.20 1.72
C VAL A 184 12.48 -1.57 1.08
N GLU A 185 12.35 -2.81 0.69
CA GLU A 185 11.11 -3.38 0.16
C GLU A 185 10.04 -3.48 1.25
N ILE A 186 8.75 -3.29 0.91
CA ILE A 186 7.65 -3.13 1.86
C ILE A 186 7.49 -4.33 2.80
N TYR A 187 7.65 -5.57 2.31
CA TYR A 187 7.48 -6.76 3.16
C TYR A 187 8.56 -6.85 4.22
N ALA A 188 9.81 -6.59 3.84
CA ALA A 188 10.93 -6.54 4.78
C ALA A 188 10.78 -5.37 5.77
N ALA A 189 10.32 -4.21 5.29
CA ALA A 189 10.06 -3.06 6.15
C ALA A 189 8.95 -3.33 7.18
N ILE A 190 7.85 -3.97 6.79
CA ILE A 190 6.76 -4.34 7.71
C ILE A 190 7.33 -5.21 8.84
N VAL A 191 8.08 -6.21 8.49
CA VAL A 191 8.63 -7.19 9.43
C VAL A 191 9.53 -6.57 10.48
N VAL A 192 10.42 -5.67 10.04
CA VAL A 192 11.42 -5.05 10.92
C VAL A 192 10.83 -3.88 11.71
N MET A 193 10.03 -3.06 11.05
CA MET A 193 9.58 -1.79 11.63
C MET A 193 8.31 -1.92 12.47
N VAL A 194 7.36 -2.79 12.10
CA VAL A 194 6.07 -2.87 12.80
C VAL A 194 6.23 -3.26 14.28
N PRO A 195 7.06 -4.24 14.65
CA PRO A 195 7.28 -4.58 16.06
C PRO A 195 7.89 -3.43 16.88
N LEU A 196 8.60 -2.51 16.22
CA LEU A 196 9.21 -1.35 16.88
C LEU A 196 8.23 -0.16 16.96
N ILE A 197 7.52 0.13 15.86
CA ILE A 197 6.70 1.33 15.78
C ILE A 197 5.34 1.18 16.46
N VAL A 198 4.79 -0.04 16.60
CA VAL A 198 3.49 -0.25 17.25
C VAL A 198 3.57 0.13 18.72
N PRO A 199 4.48 -0.43 19.55
CA PRO A 199 4.63 -0.03 20.95
C PRO A 199 4.95 1.47 21.12
N LEU A 200 5.81 2.01 20.23
CA LEU A 200 6.11 3.45 20.21
C LEU A 200 4.87 4.30 19.96
N GLY A 201 4.07 3.94 18.95
CA GLY A 201 2.85 4.67 18.62
C GLY A 201 1.83 4.63 19.74
N GLU A 202 1.65 3.49 20.40
CA GLU A 202 0.78 3.34 21.56
C GLU A 202 1.22 4.20 22.76
N ALA A 203 2.53 4.29 23.02
CA ALA A 203 3.07 5.17 24.05
C ALA A 203 2.75 6.66 23.81
N PHE A 204 2.60 7.08 22.52
CA PHE A 204 2.15 8.42 22.13
C PHE A 204 0.63 8.53 21.92
N GLY A 205 -0.16 7.51 22.30
CA GLY A 205 -1.62 7.51 22.19
C GLY A 205 -2.14 7.43 20.75
N LEU A 206 -1.45 6.69 19.89
CA LEU A 206 -1.89 6.37 18.54
C LEU A 206 -2.52 4.97 18.50
N SER A 207 -3.61 4.81 17.77
CA SER A 207 -4.16 3.47 17.55
C SER A 207 -3.29 2.70 16.55
N PRO A 208 -3.05 1.39 16.75
CA PRO A 208 -2.30 0.56 15.81
C PRO A 208 -2.88 0.55 14.40
N LEU A 209 -4.21 0.66 14.27
CA LEU A 209 -4.89 0.77 12.99
C LEU A 209 -4.47 2.05 12.21
N HIS A 210 -4.53 3.21 12.88
CA HIS A 210 -4.12 4.48 12.28
C HIS A 210 -2.63 4.48 11.94
N LEU A 211 -1.81 3.95 12.83
CA LEU A 211 -0.37 3.80 12.64
C LEU A 211 -0.04 2.92 11.42
N GLY A 212 -0.81 1.85 11.22
CA GLY A 212 -0.67 0.98 10.04
C GLY A 212 -0.93 1.71 8.74
N ILE A 213 -1.95 2.56 8.70
CA ILE A 213 -2.23 3.35 7.50
C ILE A 213 -1.15 4.41 7.26
N ILE A 214 -0.65 5.07 8.31
CA ILE A 214 0.51 5.98 8.21
C ILE A 214 1.72 5.23 7.64
N PHE A 215 2.01 4.04 8.17
CA PHE A 215 3.09 3.20 7.69
C PHE A 215 2.95 2.88 6.20
N LEU A 216 1.81 2.32 5.79
CA LEU A 216 1.56 1.92 4.41
C LEU A 216 1.61 3.11 3.45
N ALA A 217 1.04 4.25 3.82
CA ALA A 217 1.07 5.47 3.00
C ALA A 217 2.50 6.01 2.81
N ASN A 218 3.33 5.97 3.85
CA ASN A 218 4.73 6.36 3.75
C ASN A 218 5.56 5.38 2.91
N MET A 219 5.31 4.07 3.00
CA MET A 219 6.00 3.07 2.19
C MET A 219 5.65 3.24 0.70
N GLU A 220 4.38 3.49 0.37
CA GLU A 220 3.95 3.78 -1.00
C GLU A 220 4.64 5.03 -1.56
N LEU A 221 4.77 6.07 -0.72
CA LEU A 221 5.50 7.27 -1.05
C LEU A 221 7.00 7.00 -1.24
N GLY A 222 7.57 6.13 -0.41
CA GLY A 222 8.97 5.70 -0.48
C GLY A 222 9.33 5.05 -1.81
N PHE A 223 8.41 4.33 -2.44
CA PHE A 223 8.63 3.76 -3.78
C PHE A 223 8.84 4.82 -4.88
N LEU A 224 8.46 6.07 -4.61
CA LEU A 224 8.67 7.23 -5.49
C LEU A 224 9.79 8.13 -4.98
N ALA A 225 10.40 7.81 -3.83
CA ALA A 225 11.43 8.63 -3.20
C ALA A 225 12.85 8.16 -3.58
N PRO A 226 13.78 9.09 -3.87
CA PRO A 226 15.19 8.72 -4.01
C PRO A 226 15.75 8.23 -2.64
N PRO A 227 16.81 7.41 -2.60
CA PRO A 227 17.76 7.14 -3.68
C PRO A 227 17.40 5.99 -4.60
N VAL A 228 16.64 4.98 -4.12
CA VAL A 228 16.33 3.79 -4.93
C VAL A 228 14.96 3.89 -5.59
N GLY A 229 13.90 4.05 -4.81
CA GLY A 229 12.53 4.19 -5.27
C GLY A 229 12.14 3.19 -6.37
N LEU A 230 11.60 2.04 -5.98
CA LEU A 230 11.33 0.93 -6.90
C LEU A 230 10.56 1.35 -8.16
N ASN A 231 9.55 2.21 -7.99
CA ASN A 231 8.75 2.72 -9.11
C ASN A 231 9.55 3.66 -10.03
N LEU A 232 10.52 4.43 -9.47
CA LEU A 232 11.42 5.27 -10.27
C LEU A 232 12.36 4.39 -11.10
N LEU A 233 12.86 3.30 -10.52
CA LEU A 233 13.70 2.34 -11.22
C LEU A 233 12.95 1.69 -12.39
N LEU A 234 11.73 1.19 -12.14
CA LEU A 234 10.88 0.60 -13.18
C LEU A 234 10.55 1.61 -14.28
N ALA A 235 10.26 2.87 -13.94
CA ALA A 235 10.02 3.93 -14.89
C ALA A 235 11.27 4.23 -15.73
N SER A 236 12.45 4.28 -15.12
CA SER A 236 13.73 4.45 -15.82
C SER A 236 13.93 3.37 -16.89
N TYR A 237 13.72 2.10 -16.55
CA TYR A 237 13.79 1.00 -17.51
C TYR A 237 12.72 1.08 -18.59
N ARG A 238 11.47 1.35 -18.20
CA ARG A 238 10.34 1.38 -19.12
C ARG A 238 10.45 2.48 -20.17
N PHE A 239 10.85 3.68 -19.74
CA PHE A 239 10.96 4.85 -20.60
C PHE A 239 12.36 5.02 -21.21
N LYS A 240 13.32 4.15 -20.88
CA LYS A 240 14.72 4.23 -21.31
C LYS A 240 15.34 5.60 -21.01
N LYS A 241 15.03 6.15 -19.84
CA LYS A 241 15.53 7.43 -19.36
C LYS A 241 16.48 7.24 -18.17
N PRO A 242 17.50 8.07 -18.01
CA PRO A 242 18.38 7.99 -16.85
C PRO A 242 17.59 8.24 -15.55
N MET A 243 17.96 7.52 -14.50
CA MET A 243 17.30 7.61 -13.18
C MET A 243 17.21 9.04 -12.65
N SER A 244 18.26 9.85 -12.86
CA SER A 244 18.31 11.26 -12.44
C SER A 244 17.23 12.12 -13.13
N GLU A 245 16.95 11.88 -14.40
CA GLU A 245 15.90 12.58 -15.14
C GLU A 245 14.50 12.19 -14.62
N VAL A 246 14.28 10.89 -14.44
CA VAL A 246 13.00 10.36 -13.91
C VAL A 246 12.74 10.90 -12.51
N THR A 247 13.75 10.85 -11.64
CA THR A 247 13.65 11.39 -10.28
C THR A 247 13.31 12.88 -10.28
N ARG A 248 14.03 13.68 -11.08
CA ARG A 248 13.80 15.13 -11.16
C ARG A 248 12.37 15.49 -11.59
N VAL A 249 11.83 14.75 -12.55
CA VAL A 249 10.46 14.97 -13.03
C VAL A 249 9.42 14.52 -12.01
N SER A 250 9.72 13.50 -11.20
CA SER A 250 8.80 12.95 -10.20
C SER A 250 8.79 13.76 -8.89
N LEU A 251 9.86 14.51 -8.56
CA LEU A 251 9.97 15.27 -7.31
C LEU A 251 8.77 16.20 -7.01
N PRO A 252 8.22 16.97 -7.96
CA PRO A 252 7.08 17.82 -7.65
C PRO A 252 5.82 17.02 -7.31
N MET A 253 5.60 15.88 -7.96
CA MET A 253 4.50 14.96 -7.64
C MET A 253 4.72 14.35 -6.25
N LEU A 254 5.95 13.94 -5.95
CA LEU A 254 6.32 13.44 -4.62
C LEU A 254 6.00 14.48 -3.54
N ALA A 255 6.31 15.76 -3.75
CA ALA A 255 5.97 16.82 -2.80
C ALA A 255 4.45 16.94 -2.54
N VAL A 256 3.63 16.81 -3.58
CA VAL A 256 2.16 16.78 -3.44
C VAL A 256 1.72 15.56 -2.62
N MET A 257 2.32 14.38 -2.88
CA MET A 257 2.02 13.16 -2.14
C MET A 257 2.46 13.23 -0.67
N VAL A 258 3.60 13.88 -0.38
CA VAL A 258 4.03 14.15 1.01
C VAL A 258 2.96 14.94 1.76
N ILE A 259 2.36 15.95 1.14
CA ILE A 259 1.25 16.70 1.75
C ILE A 259 0.07 15.77 2.04
N GLY A 260 -0.26 14.86 1.12
CA GLY A 260 -1.32 13.86 1.32
C GLY A 260 -1.03 12.93 2.49
N VAL A 261 0.20 12.43 2.61
CA VAL A 261 0.62 11.57 3.74
C VAL A 261 0.61 12.35 5.06
N LEU A 262 1.04 13.60 5.08
CA LEU A 262 0.91 14.44 6.27
C LEU A 262 -0.56 14.66 6.65
N LEU A 263 -1.46 14.89 5.71
CA LEU A 263 -2.89 14.98 6.00
C LEU A 263 -3.42 13.67 6.61
N ILE A 264 -3.06 12.52 6.07
CA ILE A 264 -3.42 11.21 6.64
C ILE A 264 -2.88 11.09 8.07
N THR A 265 -1.62 11.46 8.28
CA THR A 265 -0.95 11.36 9.58
C THR A 265 -1.58 12.24 10.66
N TYR A 266 -1.91 13.48 10.31
CA TYR A 266 -2.38 14.47 11.29
C TYR A 266 -3.91 14.58 11.40
N VAL A 267 -4.65 13.87 10.53
CA VAL A 267 -6.12 13.82 10.56
C VAL A 267 -6.59 12.38 10.75
N PRO A 268 -6.58 11.85 12.01
CA PRO A 268 -6.94 10.45 12.31
C PRO A 268 -8.34 10.08 11.82
N TRP A 269 -9.23 11.04 11.69
CA TRP A 269 -10.58 10.84 11.16
C TRP A 269 -10.58 10.14 9.79
N LEU A 270 -9.62 10.44 8.92
CA LEU A 270 -9.51 9.81 7.60
C LEU A 270 -9.34 8.29 7.67
N THR A 271 -8.75 7.77 8.73
CA THR A 271 -8.46 6.35 8.90
C THR A 271 -9.44 5.64 9.83
N THR A 272 -10.07 6.38 10.74
CA THR A 272 -10.91 5.79 11.81
C THR A 272 -12.40 5.90 11.52
N TRP A 273 -12.82 6.86 10.69
CA TRP A 273 -14.24 7.10 10.43
C TRP A 273 -14.95 5.92 9.77
N LEU A 274 -14.40 5.39 8.68
CA LEU A 274 -15.07 4.32 7.95
C LEU A 274 -15.19 3.02 8.77
N PRO A 275 -14.15 2.55 9.49
CA PRO A 275 -14.29 1.43 10.42
C PRO A 275 -15.30 1.67 11.55
N SER A 276 -15.47 2.92 12.00
CA SER A 276 -16.42 3.23 13.08
C SER A 276 -17.89 3.26 12.63
N VAL A 277 -18.14 3.57 11.37
CA VAL A 277 -19.51 3.64 10.79
C VAL A 277 -19.92 2.30 10.18
N TRP A 278 -18.96 1.54 9.75
CA TRP A 278 -19.19 0.25 9.11
C TRP A 278 -18.36 -0.82 9.84
N PRO A 279 -18.85 -1.29 11.00
CA PRO A 279 -18.16 -2.30 11.81
C PRO A 279 -18.06 -3.67 11.13
#